data_edb73647c0ace6ddb51d4df324c96f29
#
_entry.id   edb73647c0ace6ddb51d4df324c96f29
#
_cell.length_a   1.000
_cell.length_b   1.000
_cell.length_c   1.000
_cell.angle_alpha   90.00
_cell.angle_beta   90.00
_cell.angle_gamma   90.00
#
_symmetry.space_group_name_H-M   'P 1'
#
loop_
_entity.id
_entity.type
_entity.pdbx_description
1 polymer ?
#
loop_
_entity_poly.entity_id
_entity_poly.type
_entity_poly.pdbx_seq_one_letter_code
_entity_poly.pdbx_strand_id
1 'polypeptide(L)'
;MNEMLRKRMCATQQASEQQTGDAAYEQIFQMPVPQTETQFRDVPVCNLHPFYTADIGFHPYPHANLEAFAEELKENGLYERILVRPIAGTDEFEILAGHNRTAAAKLAGWTDIPATVMTVNDQRAISIAIATNLLRRQDLTIIERGKAYKALLDARNRHGLLMCDKEVIEV
;
A
#
# COMPACT_ATOMS: atom_id res chain seq x y z
N MET A 1 44.24 -5.38 37.95
CA MET A 1 42.79 -5.24 37.68
C MET A 1 42.26 -6.62 37.33
N ASN A 2 41.37 -7.18 38.17
CA ASN A 2 41.10 -8.60 38.29
C ASN A 2 40.28 -9.14 37.13
N GLU A 3 40.72 -10.21 36.50
CA GLU A 3 40.10 -10.85 35.31
C GLU A 3 38.63 -11.24 35.55
N MET A 4 38.28 -11.56 36.78
CA MET A 4 36.88 -11.80 37.18
C MET A 4 35.98 -10.55 37.09
N LEU A 5 36.53 -9.36 37.32
CA LEU A 5 35.80 -8.09 37.22
C LEU A 5 35.51 -7.76 35.73
N ARG A 6 36.48 -8.02 34.83
CA ARG A 6 36.26 -7.86 33.37
C ARG A 6 35.22 -8.82 32.85
N LYS A 7 35.22 -10.09 33.23
CA LYS A 7 34.18 -11.06 32.84
C LYS A 7 32.78 -10.66 33.33
N ARG A 8 32.68 -10.15 34.58
CA ARG A 8 31.38 -9.67 35.09
C ARG A 8 30.87 -8.42 34.36
N MET A 9 31.74 -7.45 34.07
CA MET A 9 31.34 -6.26 33.32
C MET A 9 30.94 -6.60 31.89
N CYS A 10 31.62 -7.52 31.21
CA CYS A 10 31.27 -7.95 29.88
C CYS A 10 29.93 -8.71 29.85
N ALA A 11 29.66 -9.56 30.84
CA ALA A 11 28.39 -10.28 30.96
C ALA A 11 27.20 -9.35 31.27
N THR A 12 27.43 -8.29 32.07
CA THR A 12 26.40 -7.32 32.40
C THR A 12 26.08 -6.38 31.19
N GLN A 13 27.07 -6.01 30.39
CA GLN A 13 26.86 -5.24 29.16
C GLN A 13 26.12 -6.06 28.09
N GLN A 14 26.51 -7.31 27.88
CA GLN A 14 25.81 -8.19 26.92
C GLN A 14 24.36 -8.49 27.34
N ALA A 15 24.09 -8.66 28.64
CA ALA A 15 22.73 -8.86 29.13
C ALA A 15 21.85 -7.60 28.99
N SER A 16 22.42 -6.39 29.18
CA SER A 16 21.68 -5.13 29.00
C SER A 16 21.41 -4.79 27.53
N GLU A 17 22.34 -5.13 26.63
CA GLU A 17 22.16 -4.93 25.17
C GLU A 17 21.15 -5.92 24.59
N GLN A 18 21.10 -7.17 25.03
CA GLN A 18 20.09 -8.13 24.62
C GLN A 18 18.70 -7.77 25.14
N GLN A 19 18.57 -7.35 26.42
CA GLN A 19 17.26 -6.93 26.96
C GLN A 19 16.69 -5.69 26.26
N THR A 20 17.54 -4.72 25.87
CA THR A 20 17.08 -3.55 25.09
C THR A 20 16.71 -3.91 23.66
N GLY A 21 17.42 -4.86 23.04
CA GLY A 21 17.10 -5.37 21.70
C GLY A 21 15.77 -6.11 21.68
N ASP A 22 15.56 -7.03 22.60
CA ASP A 22 14.34 -7.84 22.70
C ASP A 22 13.11 -6.98 23.02
N ALA A 23 13.22 -6.02 23.94
CA ALA A 23 12.14 -5.08 24.26
C ALA A 23 11.79 -4.16 23.08
N ALA A 24 12.77 -3.70 22.30
CA ALA A 24 12.54 -2.93 21.10
C ALA A 24 11.91 -3.78 19.99
N TYR A 25 12.32 -5.04 19.84
CA TYR A 25 11.70 -6.00 18.94
C TYR A 25 10.25 -6.27 19.31
N GLU A 26 9.97 -6.54 20.59
CA GLU A 26 8.60 -6.76 21.06
C GLU A 26 7.70 -5.54 20.83
N GLN A 27 8.19 -4.32 21.05
CA GLN A 27 7.45 -3.09 20.76
C GLN A 27 7.13 -2.93 19.27
N ILE A 28 8.04 -3.30 18.37
CA ILE A 28 7.82 -3.23 16.92
C ILE A 28 6.75 -4.25 16.48
N PHE A 29 6.75 -5.45 17.06
CA PHE A 29 5.79 -6.51 16.71
C PHE A 29 4.44 -6.39 17.43
N GLN A 30 4.38 -5.70 18.56
CA GLN A 30 3.14 -5.41 19.29
C GLN A 30 2.44 -4.13 18.83
N MET A 31 3.03 -3.36 17.92
CA MET A 31 2.30 -2.27 17.28
C MET A 31 1.04 -2.85 16.63
N PRO A 32 -0.16 -2.42 17.05
CA PRO A 32 -1.39 -2.90 16.43
C PRO A 32 -1.32 -2.55 14.94
N VAL A 33 -1.16 -3.58 14.12
CA VAL A 33 -1.36 -3.42 12.68
C VAL A 33 -2.79 -2.88 12.55
N PRO A 34 -2.99 -1.66 12.00
CA PRO A 34 -4.34 -1.13 11.84
C PRO A 34 -5.15 -2.20 11.12
N GLN A 35 -6.15 -2.75 11.79
CA GLN A 35 -7.02 -3.77 11.21
C GLN A 35 -7.79 -3.08 10.08
N THR A 36 -7.27 -3.20 8.88
CA THR A 36 -7.94 -2.73 7.68
C THR A 36 -9.03 -3.76 7.41
N GLU A 37 -10.28 -3.37 7.58
CA GLU A 37 -11.40 -4.21 7.17
C GLU A 37 -11.26 -4.49 5.68
N THR A 38 -11.08 -5.76 5.36
CA THR A 38 -10.88 -6.23 3.99
C THR A 38 -12.03 -7.15 3.63
N GLN A 39 -12.74 -6.83 2.56
CA GLN A 39 -13.85 -7.63 2.03
C GLN A 39 -13.52 -8.09 0.61
N PHE A 40 -13.82 -9.36 0.33
CA PHE A 40 -13.71 -9.92 -1.02
C PHE A 40 -15.10 -9.95 -1.65
N ARG A 41 -15.27 -9.23 -2.76
CA ARG A 41 -16.54 -9.22 -3.50
C ARG A 41 -16.33 -8.82 -4.95
N ASP A 42 -17.33 -9.10 -5.77
CA ASP A 42 -17.40 -8.55 -7.11
C ASP A 42 -17.96 -7.13 -7.06
N VAL A 43 -17.40 -6.23 -7.85
CA VAL A 43 -17.75 -4.81 -7.90
C VAL A 43 -18.10 -4.43 -9.33
N PRO A 44 -19.22 -3.69 -9.55
CA PRO A 44 -19.59 -3.21 -10.88
C PRO A 44 -18.49 -2.34 -11.48
N VAL A 45 -18.11 -2.68 -12.72
CA VAL A 45 -17.01 -2.01 -13.43
C VAL A 45 -17.35 -0.54 -13.73
N CYS A 46 -18.66 -0.21 -13.84
CA CYS A 46 -19.13 1.17 -14.03
C CYS A 46 -18.93 2.06 -12.79
N ASN A 47 -18.87 1.48 -11.58
CA ASN A 47 -18.72 2.20 -10.31
C ASN A 47 -17.24 2.37 -9.91
N LEU A 48 -16.31 2.03 -10.80
CA LEU A 48 -14.87 2.09 -10.54
C LEU A 48 -14.24 3.37 -11.11
N HIS A 49 -13.65 4.17 -10.23
CA HIS A 49 -12.91 5.38 -10.56
C HIS A 49 -11.42 5.22 -10.30
N PRO A 50 -10.55 5.77 -11.14
CA PRO A 50 -9.12 5.72 -10.88
C PRO A 50 -8.77 6.60 -9.67
N PHE A 51 -7.98 6.05 -8.74
CA PHE A 51 -7.37 6.84 -7.69
C PHE A 51 -6.09 7.48 -8.22
N TYR A 52 -6.22 8.73 -8.69
CA TYR A 52 -5.09 9.55 -9.10
C TYR A 52 -5.07 10.83 -8.29
N THR A 53 -3.90 11.15 -7.74
CA THR A 53 -3.60 12.51 -7.30
C THR A 53 -2.75 13.19 -8.37
N ALA A 54 -2.66 14.52 -8.36
CA ALA A 54 -1.86 15.29 -9.32
C ALA A 54 -0.39 14.81 -9.41
N ASP A 55 0.10 14.22 -8.32
CA ASP A 55 1.48 13.75 -8.18
C ASP A 55 1.67 12.25 -8.43
N ILE A 56 0.58 11.46 -8.50
CA ILE A 56 0.62 10.00 -8.63
C ILE A 56 -0.15 9.57 -9.88
N GLY A 57 0.41 9.83 -11.04
CA GLY A 57 -0.09 9.32 -12.31
C GLY A 57 0.91 8.34 -12.91
N PHE A 58 0.54 7.07 -13.03
CA PHE A 58 1.32 6.10 -13.79
C PHE A 58 0.71 5.98 -15.19
N HIS A 59 1.56 5.95 -16.21
CA HIS A 59 1.08 5.80 -17.58
C HIS A 59 0.29 4.48 -17.75
N PRO A 60 -0.85 4.48 -18.45
CA PRO A 60 -1.60 3.27 -18.76
C PRO A 60 -0.83 2.41 -19.76
N TYR A 61 -1.22 1.14 -19.89
CA TYR A 61 -0.70 0.30 -20.96
C TYR A 61 -1.12 0.85 -22.34
N PRO A 62 -0.28 0.67 -23.36
CA PRO A 62 -0.67 0.92 -24.76
C PRO A 62 -1.93 0.15 -25.12
N HIS A 63 -2.75 0.71 -26.02
CA HIS A 63 -4.05 0.12 -26.40
C HIS A 63 -3.94 -1.33 -26.88
N ALA A 64 -2.93 -1.63 -27.70
CA ALA A 64 -2.69 -3.00 -28.19
C ALA A 64 -2.43 -4.01 -27.06
N ASN A 65 -1.74 -3.59 -25.99
CA ASN A 65 -1.50 -4.44 -24.82
C ASN A 65 -2.78 -4.64 -24.00
N LEU A 66 -3.64 -3.63 -23.93
CA LEU A 66 -4.93 -3.74 -23.24
C LEU A 66 -5.90 -4.65 -24.02
N GLU A 67 -5.89 -4.61 -25.35
CA GLU A 67 -6.69 -5.51 -26.19
C GLU A 67 -6.24 -6.97 -26.00
N ALA A 68 -4.93 -7.24 -26.10
CA ALA A 68 -4.40 -8.59 -25.86
C ALA A 68 -4.75 -9.09 -24.45
N PHE A 69 -4.68 -8.22 -23.45
CA PHE A 69 -5.06 -8.55 -22.09
C PHE A 69 -6.58 -8.77 -21.92
N ALA A 70 -7.42 -8.03 -22.67
CA ALA A 70 -8.85 -8.24 -22.67
C ALA A 70 -9.24 -9.61 -23.26
N GLU A 71 -8.56 -10.06 -24.32
CA GLU A 71 -8.75 -11.42 -24.87
C GLU A 71 -8.31 -12.49 -23.87
N GLU A 72 -7.15 -12.31 -23.21
CA GLU A 72 -6.70 -13.21 -22.16
C GLU A 72 -7.74 -13.31 -21.01
N LEU A 73 -8.33 -12.19 -20.61
CA LEU A 73 -9.38 -12.18 -19.56
C LEU A 73 -10.64 -12.93 -20.00
N LYS A 74 -11.00 -12.90 -21.28
CA LYS A 74 -12.15 -13.66 -21.80
C LYS A 74 -11.90 -15.17 -21.77
N GLU A 75 -10.66 -15.60 -22.08
CA GLU A 75 -10.30 -17.00 -22.15
C GLU A 75 -10.03 -17.61 -20.77
N ASN A 76 -9.29 -16.92 -19.94
CA ASN A 76 -8.71 -17.45 -18.70
C ASN A 76 -9.32 -16.86 -17.43
N GLY A 77 -10.09 -15.78 -17.53
CA GLY A 77 -10.59 -15.03 -16.39
C GLY A 77 -9.51 -14.19 -15.69
N LEU A 78 -9.82 -13.68 -14.51
CA LEU A 78 -8.92 -12.86 -13.72
C LEU A 78 -8.28 -13.66 -12.58
N TYR A 79 -6.96 -13.83 -12.61
CA TYR A 79 -6.22 -14.56 -11.58
C TYR A 79 -6.01 -13.77 -10.30
N GLU A 80 -5.90 -12.46 -10.39
CA GLU A 80 -5.60 -11.60 -9.25
C GLU A 80 -6.61 -10.46 -9.13
N ARG A 81 -7.27 -10.35 -7.98
CA ARG A 81 -8.27 -9.32 -7.68
C ARG A 81 -7.68 -7.91 -7.81
N ILE A 82 -8.51 -6.96 -8.22
CA ILE A 82 -8.17 -5.53 -8.11
C ILE A 82 -8.28 -5.09 -6.65
N LEU A 83 -7.59 -4.02 -6.30
CA LEU A 83 -7.63 -3.44 -4.96
C LEU A 83 -8.34 -2.09 -5.03
N VAL A 84 -9.43 -1.96 -4.24
CA VAL A 84 -10.29 -0.77 -4.26
C VAL A 84 -10.60 -0.29 -2.84
N ARG A 85 -10.98 0.97 -2.72
CA ARG A 85 -11.59 1.50 -1.48
C ARG A 85 -12.96 2.13 -1.78
N PRO A 86 -13.92 2.08 -0.85
CA PRO A 86 -15.21 2.73 -1.04
C PRO A 86 -15.08 4.25 -0.94
N ILE A 87 -15.87 4.97 -1.73
CA ILE A 87 -16.05 6.41 -1.62
C ILE A 87 -17.20 6.65 -0.63
N ALA A 88 -16.92 7.44 0.42
CA ALA A 88 -17.89 7.67 1.48
C ALA A 88 -19.19 8.30 0.94
N GLY A 89 -20.34 7.71 1.30
CA GLY A 89 -21.68 8.21 0.94
C GLY A 89 -22.15 7.82 -0.46
N THR A 90 -21.41 6.98 -1.18
CA THR A 90 -21.77 6.48 -2.52
C THR A 90 -21.56 4.97 -2.61
N ASP A 91 -22.09 4.35 -3.68
CA ASP A 91 -21.78 2.95 -4.04
C ASP A 91 -20.59 2.85 -5.01
N GLU A 92 -19.77 3.88 -5.07
CA GLU A 92 -18.61 3.99 -5.95
C GLU A 92 -17.31 3.63 -5.24
N PHE A 93 -16.29 3.24 -6.02
CA PHE A 93 -15.01 2.78 -5.49
C PHE A 93 -13.85 3.43 -6.23
N GLU A 94 -12.79 3.74 -5.50
CA GLU A 94 -11.51 4.17 -6.07
C GLU A 94 -10.56 2.99 -6.20
N ILE A 95 -9.95 2.85 -7.39
CA ILE A 95 -8.99 1.80 -7.71
C ILE A 95 -7.62 2.16 -7.15
N LEU A 96 -7.16 1.45 -6.13
CA LEU A 96 -5.81 1.61 -5.56
C LEU A 96 -4.76 0.83 -6.36
N ALA A 97 -5.13 -0.36 -6.85
CA ALA A 97 -4.27 -1.18 -7.71
C ALA A 97 -5.12 -1.99 -8.71
N GLY A 98 -4.61 -2.13 -9.94
CA GLY A 98 -5.28 -2.90 -10.99
C GLY A 98 -5.95 -2.06 -12.06
N HIS A 99 -5.53 -0.81 -12.29
CA HIS A 99 -6.09 0.08 -13.33
C HIS A 99 -6.11 -0.58 -14.72
N ASN A 100 -5.01 -1.23 -15.13
CA ASN A 100 -4.94 -1.91 -16.43
C ASN A 100 -5.86 -3.14 -16.48
N ARG A 101 -6.04 -3.88 -15.37
CA ARG A 101 -7.02 -4.97 -15.27
C ARG A 101 -8.43 -4.48 -15.44
N THR A 102 -8.79 -3.38 -14.77
CA THR A 102 -10.10 -2.74 -14.93
C THR A 102 -10.32 -2.25 -16.34
N ALA A 103 -9.31 -1.64 -16.97
CA ALA A 103 -9.40 -1.20 -18.37
C ALA A 103 -9.59 -2.37 -19.34
N ALA A 104 -8.84 -3.47 -19.15
CA ALA A 104 -8.99 -4.68 -19.94
C ALA A 104 -10.36 -5.36 -19.72
N ALA A 105 -10.85 -5.41 -18.47
CA ALA A 105 -12.19 -5.94 -18.16
C ALA A 105 -13.30 -5.11 -18.82
N LYS A 106 -13.16 -3.78 -18.88
CA LYS A 106 -14.07 -2.90 -19.65
C LYS A 106 -14.07 -3.24 -21.13
N LEU A 107 -12.89 -3.44 -21.73
CA LEU A 107 -12.76 -3.82 -23.14
C LEU A 107 -13.31 -5.25 -23.39
N ALA A 108 -13.15 -6.14 -22.45
CA ALA A 108 -13.70 -7.50 -22.50
C ALA A 108 -15.23 -7.54 -22.34
N GLY A 109 -15.87 -6.42 -21.96
CA GLY A 109 -17.32 -6.31 -21.79
C GLY A 109 -17.83 -6.86 -20.45
N TRP A 110 -16.97 -6.94 -19.43
CA TRP A 110 -17.37 -7.40 -18.09
C TRP A 110 -18.26 -6.37 -17.41
N THR A 111 -19.30 -6.83 -16.74
CA THR A 111 -20.19 -6.02 -15.89
C THR A 111 -19.61 -5.84 -14.49
N ASP A 112 -18.99 -6.90 -13.97
CA ASP A 112 -18.44 -6.96 -12.64
C ASP A 112 -17.02 -7.48 -12.66
N ILE A 113 -16.20 -7.08 -11.66
CA ILE A 113 -14.82 -7.52 -11.56
C ILE A 113 -14.52 -7.94 -10.11
N PRO A 114 -13.81 -9.07 -9.90
CA PRO A 114 -13.39 -9.49 -8.57
C PRO A 114 -12.48 -8.47 -7.92
N ALA A 115 -12.87 -7.96 -6.74
CA ALA A 115 -12.17 -6.93 -6.03
C ALA A 115 -11.90 -7.30 -4.56
N THR A 116 -10.85 -6.74 -4.04
CA THR A 116 -10.53 -6.65 -2.61
C THR A 116 -10.86 -5.23 -2.17
N VAL A 117 -11.92 -5.07 -1.40
CA VAL A 117 -12.36 -3.78 -0.88
C VAL A 117 -11.69 -3.54 0.46
N MET A 118 -10.99 -2.41 0.60
CA MET A 118 -10.28 -2.03 1.82
C MET A 118 -10.75 -0.67 2.30
N THR A 119 -11.18 -0.57 3.55
CA THR A 119 -11.49 0.72 4.17
C THR A 119 -10.20 1.35 4.69
N VAL A 120 -9.67 2.33 3.97
CA VAL A 120 -8.42 3.01 4.28
C VAL A 120 -8.54 4.52 4.10
N ASN A 121 -7.78 5.28 4.89
CA ASN A 121 -7.65 6.72 4.72
C ASN A 121 -6.79 7.09 3.49
N ASP A 122 -6.78 8.36 3.10
CA ASP A 122 -6.06 8.84 1.91
C ASP A 122 -4.56 8.54 1.95
N GLN A 123 -3.92 8.71 3.10
CA GLN A 123 -2.48 8.46 3.26
C GLN A 123 -2.13 6.99 3.03
N ARG A 124 -2.94 6.08 3.57
CA ARG A 124 -2.77 4.65 3.37
C ARG A 124 -3.08 4.25 1.93
N ALA A 125 -4.12 4.85 1.32
CA ALA A 125 -4.46 4.66 -0.09
C ALA A 125 -3.30 5.07 -1.02
N ILE A 126 -2.70 6.24 -0.79
CA ILE A 126 -1.50 6.72 -1.50
C ILE A 126 -0.35 5.71 -1.36
N SER A 127 -0.07 5.28 -0.13
CA SER A 127 1.01 4.32 0.14
C SER A 127 0.81 3.00 -0.59
N ILE A 128 -0.41 2.47 -0.59
CA ILE A 128 -0.77 1.23 -1.29
C ILE A 128 -0.63 1.41 -2.81
N ALA A 129 -1.20 2.47 -3.38
CA ALA A 129 -1.17 2.74 -4.81
C ALA A 129 0.28 2.89 -5.32
N ILE A 130 1.15 3.57 -4.57
CA ILE A 130 2.56 3.72 -4.91
C ILE A 130 3.30 2.40 -4.78
N ALA A 131 3.19 1.71 -3.63
CA ALA A 131 3.93 0.49 -3.36
C ALA A 131 3.62 -0.60 -4.40
N THR A 132 2.34 -0.79 -4.75
CA THR A 132 1.92 -1.78 -5.74
C THR A 132 2.46 -1.49 -7.13
N ASN A 133 2.58 -0.23 -7.54
CA ASN A 133 3.14 0.14 -8.83
C ASN A 133 4.68 0.08 -8.84
N LEU A 134 5.36 0.65 -7.83
CA LEU A 134 6.82 0.65 -7.75
C LEU A 134 7.41 -0.76 -7.67
N LEU A 135 6.75 -1.68 -6.97
CA LEU A 135 7.24 -3.05 -6.79
C LEU A 135 6.95 -3.95 -7.98
N ARG A 136 5.86 -3.71 -8.72
CA ARG A 136 5.40 -4.60 -9.79
C ARG A 136 5.75 -4.13 -11.19
N ARG A 137 5.88 -2.82 -11.41
CA ARG A 137 6.13 -2.25 -12.74
C ARG A 137 7.62 -1.99 -12.95
N GLN A 138 8.18 -2.64 -13.97
CA GLN A 138 9.56 -2.43 -14.40
C GLN A 138 9.70 -1.35 -15.49
N ASP A 139 8.59 -1.02 -16.14
CA ASP A 139 8.48 -0.08 -17.26
C ASP A 139 8.35 1.40 -16.82
N LEU A 140 8.40 1.69 -15.52
CA LEU A 140 8.29 3.05 -15.01
C LEU A 140 9.50 3.90 -15.38
N THR A 141 9.24 5.09 -15.88
CA THR A 141 10.28 6.09 -16.16
C THR A 141 10.93 6.59 -14.85
N ILE A 142 12.13 7.15 -14.96
CA ILE A 142 12.86 7.75 -13.82
C ILE A 142 12.03 8.87 -13.19
N ILE A 143 11.30 9.64 -14.00
CA ILE A 143 10.44 10.75 -13.54
C ILE A 143 9.25 10.21 -12.74
N GLU A 144 8.58 9.16 -13.22
CA GLU A 144 7.45 8.54 -12.51
C GLU A 144 7.90 7.93 -11.18
N ARG A 145 9.05 7.25 -11.17
CA ARG A 145 9.65 6.73 -9.91
C ARG A 145 9.96 7.86 -8.93
N GLY A 146 10.56 8.95 -9.41
CA GLY A 146 10.87 10.12 -8.57
C GLY A 146 9.63 10.76 -7.95
N LYS A 147 8.57 10.97 -8.74
CA LYS A 147 7.27 11.47 -8.26
C LYS A 147 6.63 10.54 -7.23
N ALA A 148 6.64 9.23 -7.50
CA ALA A 148 6.10 8.23 -6.62
C ALA A 148 6.83 8.19 -5.26
N TYR A 149 8.17 8.23 -5.26
CA TYR A 149 8.95 8.30 -4.02
C TYR A 149 8.68 9.58 -3.24
N LYS A 150 8.59 10.73 -3.92
CA LYS A 150 8.25 12.01 -3.28
C LYS A 150 6.88 11.93 -2.61
N ALA A 151 5.85 11.48 -3.32
CA ALA A 151 4.50 11.35 -2.78
C ALA A 151 4.44 10.38 -1.59
N LEU A 152 5.23 9.30 -1.60
CA LEU A 152 5.34 8.37 -0.47
C LEU A 152 5.98 9.03 0.76
N LEU A 153 7.04 9.83 0.56
CA LEU A 153 7.68 10.57 1.64
C LEU A 153 6.74 11.64 2.21
N ASP A 154 6.03 12.37 1.36
CA ASP A 154 5.08 13.40 1.79
C ASP A 154 3.89 12.79 2.58
N ALA A 155 3.43 11.61 2.18
CA ALA A 155 2.40 10.87 2.92
C ALA A 155 2.90 10.41 4.30
N ARG A 156 4.15 9.92 4.39
CA ARG A 156 4.79 9.54 5.67
C ARG A 156 5.01 10.72 6.60
N ASN A 157 5.50 11.84 6.07
CA ASN A 157 5.79 13.02 6.86
C ASN A 157 4.51 13.62 7.46
N ARG A 158 3.41 13.64 6.72
CA ARG A 158 2.09 14.04 7.24
C ARG A 158 1.61 13.13 8.37
N HIS A 159 1.90 11.85 8.32
CA HIS A 159 1.58 10.93 9.42
C HIS A 159 2.42 11.21 10.66
N GLY A 160 3.72 11.51 10.49
CA GLY A 160 4.63 11.86 11.60
C GLY A 160 4.22 13.16 12.30
N LEU A 161 3.82 14.19 11.54
CA LEU A 161 3.33 15.46 12.10
C LEU A 161 2.05 15.28 12.92
N LEU A 162 1.10 14.45 12.45
CA LEU A 162 -0.14 14.17 13.19
C LEU A 162 0.08 13.36 14.48
N MET A 163 1.15 12.58 14.56
CA MET A 163 1.54 11.88 15.79
C MET A 163 2.21 12.82 16.79
N CYS A 164 3.01 13.78 16.33
CA CYS A 164 3.59 14.82 17.19
C CYS A 164 2.53 15.77 17.78
N ASP A 165 1.51 16.14 16.98
CA ASP A 165 0.45 17.05 17.45
C ASP A 165 -0.48 16.41 18.50
N LYS A 166 -0.54 15.08 18.57
CA LYS A 166 -1.33 14.37 19.60
C LYS A 166 -0.62 14.24 20.93
N GLU A 167 0.71 14.22 20.95
CA GLU A 167 1.49 14.18 22.19
C GLU A 167 1.63 15.55 22.86
N VAL A 168 1.34 16.65 22.16
CA VAL A 168 1.44 18.03 22.69
C VAL A 168 0.15 18.48 23.40
N ILE A 169 -0.95 17.71 23.34
CA ILE A 169 -2.25 18.11 23.93
C ILE A 169 -2.49 17.46 25.32
N GLU A 170 -1.60 16.60 25.82
CA GLU A 170 -1.69 16.03 27.16
C GLU A 170 -0.55 16.55 28.08
N VAL A 171 -0.48 17.87 28.32
CA VAL A 171 0.23 18.47 29.46
C VAL A 171 -0.60 19.59 30.05
#